data_3c085f7667e5fcdd32515f8afc080e6f
#
_entry.id   3c085f7667e5fcdd32515f8afc080e6f
#
_cell.length_a   1.000
_cell.length_b   1.000
_cell.length_c   1.000
_cell.angle_alpha   90.00
_cell.angle_beta   90.00
_cell.angle_gamma   90.00
#
_symmetry.space_group_name_H-M   'P 1'
#
loop_
_entity.id
_entity.type
_entity.pdbx_description
1 polymer ?
#
loop_
_entity_poly.entity_id
_entity_poly.type
_entity_poly.pdbx_seq_one_letter_code
_entity_poly.pdbx_strand_id
1 'polypeptide(L)'
;MKTKYFIPIIFLLLFTRCSTNSNADLKNFPEGYTPEEVGTRISKRFISGKHMLHKKNGKDGIHYAEVCTWYGALKYAVAVGDNALIKQLQNKFEPLFTTEANYQPLMNHVDLNMFGCLPFEFYQITKDQRYYDMGLPYADTQWQVPDTATTEEKNWARKGFSWQTRLWIDDMFMITIIQSQAYKATGKREYIDRAAREMVMYLDELQHPNGLFYHAPDCLLYT
;
A
#
# COMPACT_ATOMS: atom_id res chain seq x y z
N MET A 1 1.79 -63.62 46.49
CA MET A 1 2.45 -62.88 45.39
C MET A 1 1.40 -62.65 44.28
N LYS A 2 0.93 -61.43 44.09
CA LYS A 2 -0.03 -61.10 42.99
C LYS A 2 0.74 -60.26 41.98
N THR A 3 0.99 -60.84 40.83
CA THR A 3 1.67 -60.20 39.70
C THR A 3 0.70 -59.26 38.97
N LYS A 4 0.97 -57.95 38.98
CA LYS A 4 0.21 -56.96 38.21
C LYS A 4 0.83 -56.86 36.82
N TYR A 5 0.01 -57.21 35.79
CA TYR A 5 0.38 -56.96 34.42
C TYR A 5 0.06 -55.49 34.06
N PHE A 6 1.09 -54.74 33.65
CA PHE A 6 0.96 -53.40 33.11
C PHE A 6 0.80 -53.52 31.59
N ILE A 7 -0.36 -53.14 31.04
CA ILE A 7 -0.58 -53.07 29.60
C ILE A 7 -0.24 -51.66 29.18
N PRO A 8 0.76 -51.39 28.32
CA PRO A 8 0.99 -50.06 27.77
C PRO A 8 -0.06 -49.79 26.68
N ILE A 9 -0.88 -48.78 26.90
CA ILE A 9 -1.80 -48.24 25.87
C ILE A 9 -0.94 -47.43 24.90
N ILE A 10 -0.67 -47.98 23.71
CA ILE A 10 -0.07 -47.27 22.61
C ILE A 10 -1.16 -46.40 21.98
N PHE A 11 -1.05 -45.08 22.22
CA PHE A 11 -1.89 -44.06 21.57
C PHE A 11 -1.39 -43.88 20.15
N LEU A 12 -2.03 -44.53 19.18
CA LEU A 12 -1.75 -44.36 17.75
C LEU A 12 -2.39 -43.06 17.32
N LEU A 13 -1.61 -41.96 17.32
CA LEU A 13 -1.99 -40.67 16.73
C LEU A 13 -2.04 -40.82 15.21
N LEU A 14 -3.25 -41.06 14.68
CA LEU A 14 -3.57 -40.93 13.26
C LEU A 14 -3.48 -39.43 12.90
N PHE A 15 -2.33 -39.01 12.45
CA PHE A 15 -2.21 -37.76 11.70
C PHE A 15 -2.87 -37.91 10.34
N THR A 16 -4.16 -37.59 10.25
CA THR A 16 -4.82 -37.35 8.98
C THR A 16 -4.17 -36.06 8.40
N ARG A 17 -3.21 -36.27 7.51
CA ARG A 17 -2.76 -35.20 6.64
C ARG A 17 -3.97 -34.78 5.82
N CYS A 18 -4.58 -33.64 6.17
CA CYS A 18 -5.41 -32.87 5.25
C CYS A 18 -4.48 -32.40 4.12
N SER A 19 -4.35 -33.23 3.09
CA SER A 19 -3.73 -32.80 1.83
C SER A 19 -4.75 -31.88 1.18
N THR A 20 -4.63 -30.59 1.43
CA THR A 20 -5.32 -29.56 0.63
C THR A 20 -4.65 -29.55 -0.73
N ASN A 21 -5.25 -30.25 -1.70
CA ASN A 21 -4.93 -30.11 -3.13
C ASN A 21 -5.37 -28.73 -3.66
N SER A 22 -5.00 -27.66 -2.96
CA SER A 22 -5.37 -26.28 -3.33
C SER A 22 -4.53 -25.68 -4.47
N ASN A 23 -3.51 -26.40 -4.95
CA ASN A 23 -2.61 -25.89 -6.00
C ASN A 23 -2.97 -26.30 -7.42
N ALA A 24 -3.93 -27.20 -7.63
CA ALA A 24 -4.27 -27.67 -8.98
C ALA A 24 -5.12 -26.64 -9.75
N ASP A 25 -6.04 -25.96 -9.06
CA ASP A 25 -6.96 -25.01 -9.70
C ASP A 25 -6.33 -23.67 -10.08
N LEU A 26 -5.20 -23.30 -9.43
CA LEU A 26 -4.48 -22.06 -9.70
C LEU A 26 -3.48 -22.18 -10.88
N LYS A 27 -3.40 -23.32 -11.57
CA LYS A 27 -2.49 -23.56 -12.69
C LYS A 27 -3.18 -23.69 -14.05
N ASN A 28 -4.50 -23.87 -14.07
CA ASN A 28 -5.26 -24.10 -15.30
C ASN A 28 -6.03 -22.83 -15.72
N PHE A 29 -5.26 -21.79 -16.10
CA PHE A 29 -5.86 -20.61 -16.66
C PHE A 29 -6.10 -20.79 -18.16
N PRO A 30 -7.21 -20.27 -18.74
CA PRO A 30 -7.34 -20.16 -20.18
C PRO A 30 -6.20 -19.32 -20.78
N GLU A 31 -5.88 -19.55 -22.04
CA GLU A 31 -4.91 -18.74 -22.78
C GLU A 31 -5.25 -17.25 -22.72
N GLY A 32 -4.28 -16.40 -22.40
CA GLY A 32 -4.45 -14.96 -22.22
C GLY A 32 -4.97 -14.51 -20.84
N TYR A 33 -5.23 -15.46 -19.92
CA TYR A 33 -5.79 -15.17 -18.60
C TYR A 33 -4.92 -15.62 -17.42
N THR A 34 -3.70 -16.05 -17.67
CA THR A 34 -2.76 -16.26 -16.56
C THR A 34 -2.50 -14.94 -15.83
N PRO A 35 -2.18 -14.98 -14.53
CA PRO A 35 -1.81 -13.78 -13.78
C PRO A 35 -0.69 -12.98 -14.46
N GLU A 36 0.28 -13.66 -15.08
CA GLU A 36 1.38 -13.04 -15.79
C GLU A 36 0.92 -12.34 -17.07
N GLU A 37 0.11 -12.98 -17.90
CA GLU A 37 -0.43 -12.37 -19.12
C GLU A 37 -1.32 -11.16 -18.81
N VAL A 38 -2.18 -11.28 -17.81
CA VAL A 38 -3.06 -10.19 -17.38
C VAL A 38 -2.23 -9.04 -16.79
N GLY A 39 -1.31 -9.33 -15.87
CA GLY A 39 -0.43 -8.33 -15.26
C GLY A 39 0.41 -7.56 -16.29
N THR A 40 1.00 -8.29 -17.23
CA THR A 40 1.77 -7.69 -18.35
C THR A 40 0.88 -6.79 -19.22
N ARG A 41 -0.31 -7.26 -19.61
CA ARG A 41 -1.23 -6.52 -20.46
C ARG A 41 -1.72 -5.23 -19.80
N ILE A 42 -2.09 -5.30 -18.53
CA ILE A 42 -2.54 -4.12 -17.75
C ILE A 42 -1.39 -3.13 -17.59
N SER A 43 -0.20 -3.58 -17.25
CA SER A 43 0.97 -2.72 -17.07
C SER A 43 1.37 -2.02 -18.38
N LYS A 44 1.38 -2.71 -19.52
CA LYS A 44 1.64 -2.12 -20.84
C LYS A 44 0.55 -1.10 -21.22
N ARG A 45 -0.72 -1.40 -20.96
CA ARG A 45 -1.82 -0.46 -21.19
C ARG A 45 -1.65 0.80 -20.35
N PHE A 46 -1.27 0.66 -19.09
CA PHE A 46 -0.99 1.78 -18.18
C PHE A 46 0.16 2.67 -18.73
N ILE A 47 1.28 2.08 -19.13
CA ILE A 47 2.44 2.81 -19.66
C ILE A 47 2.07 3.65 -20.89
N SER A 48 1.26 3.09 -21.80
CA SER A 48 0.84 3.77 -23.03
C SER A 48 -0.21 4.86 -22.83
N GLY A 49 -0.81 4.94 -21.63
CA GLY A 49 -1.82 5.95 -21.28
C GLY A 49 -1.21 7.30 -20.94
N LYS A 50 -2.02 8.36 -21.11
CA LYS A 50 -1.70 9.68 -20.57
C LYS A 50 -1.87 9.68 -19.05
N HIS A 51 -1.27 10.66 -18.36
CA HIS A 51 -1.49 10.84 -16.94
C HIS A 51 -2.96 11.13 -16.62
N MET A 52 -3.48 10.48 -15.59
CA MET A 52 -4.73 10.82 -14.96
C MET A 52 -4.42 11.92 -13.93
N LEU A 53 -4.91 13.13 -14.20
CA LEU A 53 -4.68 14.26 -13.33
C LEU A 53 -5.91 14.57 -12.49
N HIS A 54 -5.70 14.93 -11.24
CA HIS A 54 -6.71 15.45 -10.33
C HIS A 54 -6.46 16.93 -10.10
N LYS A 55 -7.47 17.75 -10.39
CA LYS A 55 -7.39 19.18 -10.11
C LYS A 55 -7.87 19.46 -8.69
N LYS A 56 -6.95 19.81 -7.82
CA LYS A 56 -7.24 20.19 -6.44
C LYS A 56 -6.53 21.50 -6.09
N ASN A 57 -7.26 22.43 -5.50
CA ASN A 57 -6.74 23.74 -5.11
C ASN A 57 -6.07 24.53 -6.28
N GLY A 58 -6.65 24.36 -7.49
CA GLY A 58 -6.14 25.08 -8.69
C GLY A 58 -4.90 24.48 -9.33
N LYS A 59 -4.32 23.40 -8.77
CA LYS A 59 -3.16 22.70 -9.31
C LYS A 59 -3.57 21.33 -9.82
N ASP A 60 -3.11 20.96 -11.01
CA ASP A 60 -3.18 19.59 -11.51
C ASP A 60 -2.09 18.75 -10.80
N GLY A 61 -2.43 17.50 -10.48
CA GLY A 61 -1.47 16.56 -9.90
C GLY A 61 -1.83 15.14 -10.27
N ILE A 62 -0.87 14.22 -10.25
CA ILE A 62 -1.10 12.80 -10.50
C ILE A 62 -2.16 12.29 -9.52
N HIS A 63 -3.23 11.68 -10.06
CA HIS A 63 -4.35 11.16 -9.30
C HIS A 63 -3.95 9.90 -8.51
N TYR A 64 -4.47 9.72 -7.29
CA TYR A 64 -4.15 8.55 -6.46
C TYR A 64 -4.47 7.20 -7.14
N ALA A 65 -5.51 7.12 -7.96
CA ALA A 65 -5.82 5.90 -8.72
C ALA A 65 -4.73 5.54 -9.73
N GLU A 66 -4.07 6.55 -10.34
CA GLU A 66 -2.88 6.32 -11.16
C GLU A 66 -1.70 5.87 -10.31
N VAL A 67 -1.51 6.46 -9.14
CA VAL A 67 -0.46 6.04 -8.19
C VAL A 67 -0.63 4.58 -7.80
N CYS A 68 -1.86 4.14 -7.45
CA CYS A 68 -2.16 2.73 -7.16
C CYS A 68 -1.82 1.81 -8.33
N THR A 69 -2.21 2.22 -9.55
CA THR A 69 -1.96 1.44 -10.77
C THR A 69 -0.47 1.32 -11.04
N TRP A 70 0.26 2.43 -10.92
CA TRP A 70 1.70 2.48 -11.13
C TRP A 70 2.45 1.62 -10.11
N TYR A 71 2.10 1.81 -8.82
CA TYR A 71 2.67 1.01 -7.74
C TYR A 71 2.41 -0.49 -7.95
N GLY A 72 1.18 -0.88 -8.30
CA GLY A 72 0.82 -2.25 -8.61
C GLY A 72 1.63 -2.81 -9.79
N ALA A 73 1.79 -2.04 -10.88
CA ALA A 73 2.59 -2.43 -12.04
C ALA A 73 4.08 -2.61 -11.69
N LEU A 74 4.65 -1.74 -10.84
CA LEU A 74 6.02 -1.89 -10.34
C LEU A 74 6.19 -3.15 -9.48
N LYS A 75 5.26 -3.38 -8.56
CA LYS A 75 5.29 -4.59 -7.69
C LYS A 75 5.18 -5.86 -8.53
N TYR A 76 4.31 -5.85 -9.54
CA TYR A 76 4.19 -6.94 -10.49
C TYR A 76 5.49 -7.17 -11.25
N ALA A 77 6.06 -6.13 -11.88
CA ALA A 77 7.28 -6.22 -12.67
C ALA A 77 8.47 -6.76 -11.86
N VAL A 78 8.59 -6.32 -10.58
CA VAL A 78 9.61 -6.84 -9.64
C VAL A 78 9.35 -8.31 -9.32
N ALA A 79 8.10 -8.70 -9.06
CA ALA A 79 7.74 -10.07 -8.68
C ALA A 79 8.01 -11.09 -9.79
N VAL A 80 7.82 -10.70 -11.07
CA VAL A 80 8.09 -11.57 -12.24
C VAL A 80 9.51 -11.39 -12.80
N GLY A 81 10.31 -10.48 -12.26
CA GLY A 81 11.69 -10.22 -12.70
C GLY A 81 11.79 -9.53 -14.08
N ASP A 82 10.74 -8.81 -14.53
CA ASP A 82 10.72 -8.11 -15.81
C ASP A 82 11.41 -6.74 -15.72
N ASN A 83 12.74 -6.75 -15.88
CA ASN A 83 13.56 -5.54 -15.86
C ASN A 83 13.22 -4.55 -16.99
N ALA A 84 12.73 -5.05 -18.14
CA ALA A 84 12.33 -4.18 -19.25
C ALA A 84 11.06 -3.40 -18.90
N LEU A 85 10.10 -4.05 -18.26
CA LEU A 85 8.88 -3.43 -17.76
C LEU A 85 9.18 -2.40 -16.64
N ILE A 86 10.07 -2.75 -15.71
CA ILE A 86 10.55 -1.80 -14.66
C ILE A 86 11.12 -0.54 -15.34
N LYS A 87 11.97 -0.71 -16.34
CA LYS A 87 12.56 0.42 -17.06
C LYS A 87 11.54 1.27 -17.79
N GLN A 88 10.52 0.67 -18.40
CA GLN A 88 9.43 1.41 -19.05
C GLN A 88 8.60 2.23 -18.04
N LEU A 89 8.30 1.64 -16.87
CA LEU A 89 7.62 2.33 -15.78
C LEU A 89 8.47 3.49 -15.23
N GLN A 90 9.78 3.29 -15.11
CA GLN A 90 10.72 4.35 -14.74
C GLN A 90 10.74 5.48 -15.78
N ASN A 91 10.82 5.15 -17.07
CA ASN A 91 10.84 6.16 -18.13
C ASN A 91 9.55 7.00 -18.15
N LYS A 92 8.39 6.43 -17.78
CA LYS A 92 7.14 7.18 -17.61
C LYS A 92 7.23 8.15 -16.43
N PHE A 93 8.02 7.84 -15.38
CA PHE A 93 8.16 8.67 -14.17
C PHE A 93 9.20 9.81 -14.36
N GLU A 94 10.27 9.59 -15.11
CA GLU A 94 11.39 10.54 -15.23
C GLU A 94 10.98 11.98 -15.60
N PRO A 95 9.98 12.22 -16.50
CA PRO A 95 9.51 13.56 -16.80
C PRO A 95 9.00 14.36 -15.60
N LEU A 96 8.57 13.68 -14.54
CA LEU A 96 8.11 14.34 -13.31
C LEU A 96 9.24 15.03 -12.54
N PHE A 97 10.51 14.74 -12.85
CA PHE A 97 11.63 15.51 -12.33
C PHE A 97 11.89 16.81 -13.11
N THR A 98 11.34 16.94 -14.32
CA THR A 98 11.71 18.01 -15.26
C THR A 98 10.49 18.63 -15.95
N THR A 99 10.12 18.15 -17.14
CA THR A 99 9.10 18.75 -18.02
C THR A 99 7.67 18.64 -17.47
N GLU A 100 7.41 17.67 -16.60
CA GLU A 100 6.12 17.41 -15.98
C GLU A 100 6.14 17.60 -14.45
N ALA A 101 7.15 18.34 -13.94
CA ALA A 101 7.29 18.60 -12.49
C ALA A 101 6.05 19.30 -11.89
N ASN A 102 5.30 20.03 -12.70
CA ASN A 102 4.04 20.66 -12.30
C ASN A 102 2.93 19.64 -12.00
N TYR A 103 3.05 18.38 -12.43
CA TYR A 103 2.10 17.29 -12.12
C TYR A 103 2.41 16.59 -10.80
N GLN A 104 3.50 16.90 -10.13
CA GLN A 104 3.72 16.43 -8.76
C GLN A 104 2.61 16.98 -7.85
N PRO A 105 1.86 16.11 -7.14
CA PRO A 105 0.76 16.56 -6.29
C PRO A 105 1.24 17.44 -5.13
N LEU A 106 0.32 18.23 -4.58
CA LEU A 106 0.56 18.96 -3.32
C LEU A 106 0.59 17.97 -2.15
N MET A 107 1.28 18.35 -1.06
CA MET A 107 1.47 17.51 0.14
C MET A 107 0.47 17.86 1.25
N ASN A 108 -0.75 18.22 0.90
CA ASN A 108 -1.74 18.79 1.81
C ASN A 108 -3.03 17.99 1.90
N HIS A 109 -3.02 16.75 1.46
CA HIS A 109 -4.18 15.87 1.49
C HIS A 109 -3.76 14.41 1.31
N VAL A 110 -4.43 13.48 2.00
CA VAL A 110 -4.10 12.05 1.97
C VAL A 110 -4.05 11.47 0.55
N ASP A 111 -5.03 11.78 -0.31
CA ASP A 111 -5.07 11.30 -1.71
C ASP A 111 -3.86 11.80 -2.53
N LEU A 112 -3.38 12.99 -2.25
CA LEU A 112 -2.25 13.61 -2.95
C LEU A 112 -0.92 13.11 -2.40
N ASN A 113 -0.81 12.97 -1.07
CA ASN A 113 0.40 12.50 -0.42
C ASN A 113 0.76 11.06 -0.80
N MET A 114 -0.23 10.23 -1.12
CA MET A 114 0.00 8.86 -1.57
C MET A 114 1.02 8.77 -2.72
N PHE A 115 1.16 9.80 -3.54
CA PHE A 115 2.17 9.89 -4.59
C PHE A 115 3.58 9.55 -4.09
N GLY A 116 3.92 9.91 -2.86
CA GLY A 116 5.24 9.68 -2.26
C GLY A 116 5.66 8.21 -2.19
N CYS A 117 4.71 7.24 -2.28
CA CYS A 117 5.07 5.82 -2.28
C CYS A 117 5.82 5.40 -3.56
N LEU A 118 5.57 6.06 -4.71
CA LEU A 118 6.21 5.74 -5.99
C LEU A 118 7.71 6.07 -5.99
N PRO A 119 8.16 7.30 -5.67
CA PRO A 119 9.58 7.59 -5.63
C PRO A 119 10.32 6.70 -4.61
N PHE A 120 9.75 6.39 -3.47
CA PHE A 120 10.39 5.45 -2.57
C PHE A 120 10.53 4.03 -3.15
N GLU A 121 9.53 3.53 -3.88
CA GLU A 121 9.64 2.23 -4.55
C GLU A 121 10.74 2.26 -5.63
N PHE A 122 10.81 3.33 -6.45
CA PHE A 122 11.91 3.50 -7.41
C PHE A 122 13.27 3.60 -6.73
N TYR A 123 13.38 4.32 -5.62
CA TYR A 123 14.62 4.37 -4.84
C TYR A 123 15.07 2.97 -4.37
N GLN A 124 14.13 2.14 -3.90
CA GLN A 124 14.47 0.78 -3.48
C GLN A 124 15.02 -0.08 -4.62
N ILE A 125 14.52 0.14 -5.84
CA ILE A 125 14.94 -0.60 -7.04
C ILE A 125 16.26 -0.06 -7.59
N THR A 126 16.39 1.28 -7.70
CA THR A 126 17.48 1.93 -8.45
C THR A 126 18.62 2.45 -7.59
N LYS A 127 18.35 2.76 -6.32
CA LYS A 127 19.23 3.49 -5.40
C LYS A 127 19.58 4.91 -5.86
N ASP A 128 18.87 5.47 -6.83
CA ASP A 128 19.03 6.85 -7.26
C ASP A 128 18.45 7.82 -6.22
N GLN A 129 19.31 8.68 -5.68
CA GLN A 129 18.99 9.60 -4.58
C GLN A 129 17.87 10.58 -4.93
N ARG A 130 17.68 10.93 -6.19
CA ARG A 130 16.61 11.85 -6.64
C ARG A 130 15.23 11.34 -6.23
N TYR A 131 15.00 10.03 -6.29
CA TYR A 131 13.74 9.43 -5.86
C TYR A 131 13.55 9.51 -4.35
N TYR A 132 14.61 9.28 -3.58
CA TYR A 132 14.58 9.45 -2.12
C TYR A 132 14.20 10.88 -1.73
N ASP A 133 14.89 11.85 -2.32
CA ASP A 133 14.71 13.28 -2.03
C ASP A 133 13.30 13.76 -2.41
N MET A 134 12.70 13.18 -3.48
CA MET A 134 11.30 13.44 -3.86
C MET A 134 10.31 12.79 -2.91
N GLY A 135 10.55 11.57 -2.44
CA GLY A 135 9.60 10.83 -1.61
C GLY A 135 9.53 11.30 -0.17
N LEU A 136 10.68 11.70 0.41
CA LEU A 136 10.80 12.01 1.83
C LEU A 136 9.83 13.10 2.32
N PRO A 137 9.69 14.26 1.62
CA PRO A 137 8.75 15.30 2.02
C PRO A 137 7.30 14.83 2.12
N TYR A 138 6.86 13.90 1.23
CA TYR A 138 5.50 13.34 1.29
C TYR A 138 5.26 12.53 2.56
N ALA A 139 6.26 11.77 3.03
CA ALA A 139 6.16 11.03 4.27
C ALA A 139 6.16 11.94 5.51
N ASP A 140 7.03 12.93 5.52
CA ASP A 140 7.21 13.83 6.67
C ASP A 140 5.99 14.75 6.86
N THR A 141 5.46 15.31 5.78
CA THR A 141 4.31 16.22 5.83
C THR A 141 3.04 15.60 6.39
N GLN A 142 2.89 14.26 6.35
CA GLN A 142 1.74 13.59 6.99
C GLN A 142 1.70 13.79 8.52
N TRP A 143 2.83 14.12 9.16
CA TRP A 143 2.93 14.39 10.59
C TRP A 143 3.34 15.84 10.90
N GLN A 144 3.50 16.69 9.89
CA GLN A 144 3.77 18.12 10.04
C GLN A 144 2.48 18.91 9.86
N VAL A 145 1.83 19.22 10.98
CA VAL A 145 0.52 19.90 11.00
C VAL A 145 0.67 21.31 10.45
N PRO A 146 0.00 21.70 9.34
CA PRO A 146 0.07 23.05 8.85
C PRO A 146 -0.76 24.01 9.71
N ASP A 147 -0.40 25.30 9.71
CA ASP A 147 -1.14 26.33 10.45
C ASP A 147 -2.62 26.39 10.03
N THR A 148 -2.88 26.12 8.75
CA THR A 148 -4.21 26.10 8.13
C THR A 148 -5.04 24.87 8.47
N ALA A 149 -4.49 23.90 9.22
CA ALA A 149 -5.20 22.69 9.60
C ALA A 149 -6.45 23.03 10.42
N THR A 150 -7.53 22.31 10.13
CA THR A 150 -8.81 22.39 10.85
C THR A 150 -8.67 21.92 12.30
N THR A 151 -9.70 22.16 13.10
CA THR A 151 -9.75 21.67 14.48
C THR A 151 -9.70 20.14 14.53
N GLU A 152 -10.36 19.46 13.61
CA GLU A 152 -10.38 18.01 13.53
C GLU A 152 -9.00 17.44 13.18
N GLU A 153 -8.35 17.97 12.15
CA GLU A 153 -6.98 17.59 11.75
C GLU A 153 -5.97 17.79 12.88
N LYS A 154 -6.07 18.92 13.61
CA LYS A 154 -5.28 19.18 14.83
C LYS A 154 -5.59 18.20 15.96
N ASN A 155 -6.84 17.71 16.06
CA ASN A 155 -7.21 16.70 17.05
C ASN A 155 -6.56 15.36 16.76
N TRP A 156 -6.56 14.91 15.49
CA TRP A 156 -5.86 13.69 15.09
C TRP A 156 -4.37 13.76 15.40
N ALA A 157 -3.72 14.85 15.00
CA ALA A 157 -2.31 15.07 15.29
C ALA A 157 -1.98 15.04 16.79
N ARG A 158 -2.82 15.64 17.64
CA ARG A 158 -2.64 15.60 19.10
C ARG A 158 -2.76 14.21 19.70
N LYS A 159 -3.53 13.32 19.07
CA LYS A 159 -3.61 11.90 19.43
C LYS A 159 -2.41 11.08 18.90
N GLY A 160 -1.53 11.69 18.12
CA GLY A 160 -0.33 11.06 17.53
C GLY A 160 -0.55 10.37 16.20
N PHE A 161 -1.69 10.65 15.54
CA PHE A 161 -2.03 10.18 14.20
C PHE A 161 -1.63 11.21 13.13
N SER A 162 -1.75 10.82 11.87
CA SER A 162 -1.63 11.77 10.78
C SER A 162 -2.69 12.86 10.89
N TRP A 163 -2.32 14.12 10.65
CA TRP A 163 -3.30 15.20 10.56
C TRP A 163 -4.23 15.05 9.34
N GLN A 164 -3.84 14.21 8.36
CA GLN A 164 -4.61 13.94 7.14
C GLN A 164 -5.66 12.82 7.32
N THR A 165 -5.78 12.24 8.51
CA THR A 165 -6.74 11.19 8.86
C THR A 165 -8.18 11.69 8.71
N ARG A 166 -9.01 10.94 7.94
CA ARG A 166 -10.45 11.22 7.72
C ARG A 166 -11.35 10.09 8.22
N LEU A 167 -10.79 8.99 8.68
CA LEU A 167 -11.48 7.74 9.01
C LEU A 167 -12.26 7.13 7.82
N TRP A 168 -11.74 7.25 6.62
CA TRP A 168 -12.18 6.44 5.49
C TRP A 168 -11.26 5.23 5.36
N ILE A 169 -11.82 4.04 5.18
CA ILE A 169 -11.02 2.80 5.23
C ILE A 169 -9.87 2.75 4.21
N ASP A 170 -10.01 3.40 3.08
CA ASP A 170 -8.96 3.52 2.06
C ASP A 170 -7.81 4.45 2.50
N ASP A 171 -8.06 5.45 3.35
CA ASP A 171 -7.03 6.31 3.92
C ASP A 171 -6.02 5.51 4.75
N MET A 172 -6.45 4.46 5.44
CA MET A 172 -5.56 3.56 6.16
C MET A 172 -4.43 3.07 5.25
N PHE A 173 -4.75 2.61 4.03
CA PHE A 173 -3.74 2.23 3.06
C PHE A 173 -2.92 3.44 2.57
N MET A 174 -3.58 4.54 2.20
CA MET A 174 -2.93 5.72 1.62
C MET A 174 -1.92 6.37 2.58
N ILE A 175 -2.21 6.38 3.88
CA ILE A 175 -1.29 6.92 4.89
C ILE A 175 -0.17 5.93 5.17
N THR A 176 -0.51 4.66 5.40
CA THR A 176 0.46 3.69 5.91
C THR A 176 1.45 3.20 4.86
N ILE A 177 1.05 3.18 3.57
CA ILE A 177 1.96 2.77 2.48
C ILE A 177 3.17 3.69 2.38
N ILE A 178 2.98 5.01 2.48
CA ILE A 178 4.09 5.97 2.37
C ILE A 178 5.04 5.80 3.57
N GLN A 179 4.48 5.70 4.78
CA GLN A 179 5.26 5.50 6.00
C GLN A 179 6.05 4.18 5.95
N SER A 180 5.43 3.10 5.45
CA SER A 180 6.10 1.81 5.27
C SER A 180 7.24 1.90 4.25
N GLN A 181 7.05 2.63 3.15
CA GLN A 181 8.10 2.83 2.14
C GLN A 181 9.21 3.76 2.65
N ALA A 182 8.88 4.80 3.42
CA ALA A 182 9.85 5.65 4.07
C ALA A 182 10.72 4.86 5.05
N TYR A 183 10.12 3.95 5.85
CA TYR A 183 10.88 3.05 6.69
C TYR A 183 11.87 2.20 5.91
N LYS A 184 11.44 1.57 4.82
CA LYS A 184 12.31 0.74 3.97
C LYS A 184 13.44 1.54 3.34
N ALA A 185 13.20 2.82 3.01
CA ALA A 185 14.19 3.69 2.41
C ALA A 185 15.19 4.25 3.43
N THR A 186 14.73 4.57 4.64
CA THR A 186 15.53 5.31 5.65
C THR A 186 16.07 4.44 6.78
N GLY A 187 15.41 3.31 7.08
CA GLY A 187 15.65 2.50 8.29
C GLY A 187 15.14 3.15 9.58
N LYS A 188 14.58 4.35 9.55
CA LYS A 188 14.11 5.07 10.73
C LYS A 188 12.80 4.47 11.23
N ARG A 189 12.85 3.92 12.44
CA ARG A 189 11.73 3.20 13.05
C ARG A 189 10.46 4.04 13.23
N GLU A 190 10.61 5.35 13.40
CA GLU A 190 9.47 6.26 13.56
C GLU A 190 8.40 6.10 12.47
N TYR A 191 8.80 5.87 11.20
CA TYR A 191 7.87 5.71 10.09
C TYR A 191 7.01 4.46 10.22
N ILE A 192 7.62 3.32 10.55
CA ILE A 192 6.84 2.08 10.70
C ILE A 192 5.99 2.08 11.97
N ASP A 193 6.45 2.74 13.04
CA ASP A 193 5.68 2.89 14.27
C ASP A 193 4.45 3.81 14.04
N ARG A 194 4.58 4.87 13.22
CA ARG A 194 3.47 5.70 12.73
C ARG A 194 2.46 4.88 11.93
N ALA A 195 2.93 4.10 10.94
CA ALA A 195 2.07 3.23 10.14
C ALA A 195 1.30 2.22 11.00
N ALA A 196 1.98 1.54 11.92
CA ALA A 196 1.35 0.56 12.80
C ALA A 196 0.29 1.17 13.71
N ARG A 197 0.58 2.34 14.30
CA ARG A 197 -0.38 3.06 15.15
C ARG A 197 -1.61 3.49 14.36
N GLU A 198 -1.42 4.02 13.16
CA GLU A 198 -2.51 4.43 12.28
C GLU A 198 -3.40 3.23 11.94
N MET A 199 -2.82 2.09 11.53
CA MET A 199 -3.58 0.87 11.23
C MET A 199 -4.40 0.38 12.42
N VAL A 200 -3.84 0.35 13.62
CA VAL A 200 -4.55 -0.08 14.84
C VAL A 200 -5.75 0.84 15.12
N MET A 201 -5.57 2.15 14.99
CA MET A 201 -6.65 3.11 15.17
C MET A 201 -7.80 2.87 14.17
N TYR A 202 -7.51 2.62 12.89
CA TYR A 202 -8.54 2.29 11.90
C TYR A 202 -9.25 0.96 12.21
N LEU A 203 -8.54 -0.03 12.77
CA LEU A 203 -9.16 -1.26 13.26
C LEU A 203 -10.13 -0.95 14.41
N ASP A 204 -9.70 -0.17 15.38
CA ASP A 204 -10.51 0.15 16.57
C ASP A 204 -11.77 0.97 16.23
N GLU A 205 -11.67 1.87 15.24
CA GLU A 205 -12.76 2.80 14.89
C GLU A 205 -13.72 2.23 13.81
N LEU A 206 -13.24 1.40 12.88
CA LEU A 206 -14.01 0.99 11.71
C LEU A 206 -14.33 -0.50 11.64
N GLN A 207 -13.69 -1.35 12.45
CA GLN A 207 -13.99 -2.79 12.37
C GLN A 207 -15.26 -3.13 13.13
N HIS A 208 -16.22 -3.73 12.41
CA HIS A 208 -17.43 -4.29 13.00
C HIS A 208 -17.13 -5.61 13.75
N PRO A 209 -17.91 -6.01 14.77
CA PRO A 209 -17.72 -7.27 15.51
C PRO A 209 -17.72 -8.54 14.65
N ASN A 210 -18.29 -8.52 13.45
CA ASN A 210 -18.23 -9.62 12.49
C ASN A 210 -16.93 -9.70 11.69
N GLY A 211 -15.97 -8.79 11.93
CA GLY A 211 -14.68 -8.72 11.27
C GLY A 211 -14.64 -7.92 9.97
N LEU A 212 -15.79 -7.46 9.46
CA LEU A 212 -15.85 -6.57 8.31
C LEU A 212 -15.58 -5.12 8.72
N PHE A 213 -15.27 -4.28 7.74
CA PHE A 213 -15.00 -2.86 7.98
C PHE A 213 -16.10 -1.98 7.42
N TYR A 214 -16.48 -0.96 8.17
CA TYR A 214 -17.23 0.16 7.62
C TYR A 214 -16.32 0.99 6.71
N HIS A 215 -16.91 1.60 5.68
CA HIS A 215 -16.17 2.54 4.84
C HIS A 215 -15.78 3.81 5.60
N ALA A 216 -16.69 4.29 6.46
CA ALA A 216 -16.50 5.44 7.35
C ALA A 216 -17.39 5.25 8.59
N PRO A 217 -17.19 5.99 9.71
CA PRO A 217 -17.91 5.75 10.96
C PRO A 217 -19.45 5.76 10.84
N ASP A 218 -20.00 6.60 9.99
CA ASP A 218 -21.46 6.75 9.80
C ASP A 218 -21.97 6.07 8.53
N CYS A 219 -21.15 5.21 7.89
CA CYS A 219 -21.50 4.58 6.62
C CYS A 219 -22.14 3.21 6.85
N LEU A 220 -23.48 3.17 6.81
CA LEU A 220 -24.28 1.93 6.96
C LEU A 220 -24.34 1.07 5.67
N LEU A 221 -23.47 1.30 4.69
CA LEU A 221 -23.59 0.75 3.34
C LEU A 221 -23.29 -0.75 3.21
N TYR A 222 -23.13 -1.50 4.31
CA TYR A 222 -22.84 -2.94 4.25
C TYR A 222 -23.68 -3.76 5.24
N THR A 223 -24.96 -3.42 5.35
CA THR A 223 -25.94 -4.30 6.01
C THR A 223 -26.58 -5.23 5.00
#